data_c1794d39db0992b6bfe0b4775dca4361
#
_entry.id   c1794d39db0992b6bfe0b4775dca4361
#
_cell.length_a   1.000
_cell.length_b   1.000
_cell.length_c   1.000
_cell.angle_alpha   90.00
_cell.angle_beta   90.00
_cell.angle_gamma   90.00
#
_symmetry.space_group_name_H-M   'P 1'
#
loop_
_entity.id
_entity.type
_entity.pdbx_description
1 polymer ?
#
loop_
_entity_poly.entity_id
_entity_poly.type
_entity_poly.pdbx_seq_one_letter_code
_entity_poly.pdbx_strand_id
1 'polypeptide(L)'
;MKYTNLFEKQNVSMLCYGTLSLSLLQNFDSLENKVNLLNYAFEKGINFFDTAELYDNYNILKEFIKDKDRDKLTLATKSYAYDKKTAEYSVNKALKELNTEYLDVFMLHEQENGNNFLGHYEAVERFMKYKEQGIIKHFGISTHRVAAVRDSISFNEIEFVFPLINMKGIGIQDGTINDMIKAVRKAKENNKFIMAMKIYGGGHLINQARKAFDFACNINEIDSIAVGMSTKEEIDANISYLENNELNINIKNKIRNQKRTLVIEEWCIGCGKCAKKCKQNALSIVDGKCVVDMEKCVLCSYCAGECTDFFIKIVWGIYGKINGSWCGRQNYWSCCKWFVNDHCTGSDYN
;
A
#
# COMPACT_ATOMS: atom_id res chain seq x y z
N MET A 1 20.64 -7.40 -2.37
CA MET A 1 19.69 -6.43 -1.72
C MET A 1 20.46 -5.25 -1.15
N LYS A 2 19.99 -4.03 -1.38
CA LYS A 2 20.53 -2.82 -0.73
C LYS A 2 19.77 -2.54 0.56
N TYR A 3 20.47 -2.00 1.55
CA TYR A 3 19.93 -1.68 2.87
C TYR A 3 20.18 -0.21 3.22
N THR A 4 19.36 0.33 4.12
CA THR A 4 19.49 1.66 4.70
C THR A 4 19.26 1.58 6.22
N ASN A 5 19.68 2.59 6.95
CA ASN A 5 19.51 2.63 8.40
C ASN A 5 18.21 3.35 8.77
N LEU A 6 17.34 2.66 9.48
CA LEU A 6 16.17 3.26 10.11
C LEU A 6 16.64 3.91 11.44
N PHE A 7 16.85 5.22 11.41
CA PHE A 7 17.29 6.03 12.55
C PHE A 7 18.52 5.47 13.28
N GLU A 8 19.54 4.99 12.51
CA GLU A 8 20.81 4.45 13.01
C GLU A 8 20.68 3.19 13.92
N LYS A 9 19.48 2.66 14.11
CA LYS A 9 19.22 1.56 15.04
C LYS A 9 18.94 0.23 14.36
N GLN A 10 18.37 0.25 13.16
CA GLN A 10 17.93 -0.95 12.48
C GLN A 10 18.26 -0.88 10.99
N ASN A 11 18.86 -1.94 10.46
CA ASN A 11 19.20 -2.05 9.06
C ASN A 11 17.98 -2.62 8.29
N VAL A 12 17.35 -1.79 7.46
CA VAL A 12 16.15 -2.14 6.70
C VAL A 12 16.44 -2.21 5.21
N SER A 13 15.79 -3.13 4.51
CA SER A 13 15.90 -3.21 3.05
C SER A 13 15.34 -1.94 2.38
N MET A 14 16.08 -1.40 1.40
CA MET A 14 15.59 -0.26 0.59
C MET A 14 14.31 -0.60 -0.17
N LEU A 15 14.08 -1.89 -0.48
CA LEU A 15 12.81 -2.39 -0.99
C LEU A 15 11.95 -2.89 0.17
N CYS A 16 10.84 -2.18 0.44
CA CYS A 16 9.82 -2.57 1.40
C CYS A 16 8.69 -3.33 0.69
N TYR A 17 8.21 -4.41 1.28
CA TYR A 17 7.08 -5.15 0.76
C TYR A 17 5.76 -4.50 1.20
N GLY A 18 5.02 -3.87 0.27
CA GLY A 18 3.68 -3.32 0.52
C GLY A 18 2.62 -4.42 0.45
N THR A 19 2.03 -4.77 1.57
CA THR A 19 1.13 -5.94 1.67
C THR A 19 -0.31 -5.67 1.23
N LEU A 20 -0.68 -4.47 0.83
CA LEU A 20 -1.99 -4.19 0.23
C LEU A 20 -2.26 -5.11 -0.98
N SER A 21 -1.23 -5.44 -1.75
CA SER A 21 -1.34 -6.38 -2.88
C SER A 21 -1.73 -7.80 -2.50
N LEU A 22 -1.62 -8.17 -1.22
CA LEU A 22 -2.00 -9.47 -0.68
C LEU A 22 -3.34 -9.44 0.06
N SER A 23 -3.90 -8.26 0.33
CA SER A 23 -5.20 -8.14 1.01
C SER A 23 -6.33 -8.64 0.11
N LEU A 24 -7.45 -9.01 0.70
CA LEU A 24 -8.67 -9.36 -0.05
C LEU A 24 -9.20 -8.21 -0.91
N LEU A 25 -8.73 -7.00 -0.67
CA LEU A 25 -9.01 -5.85 -1.53
C LEU A 25 -8.40 -5.98 -2.94
N GLN A 26 -7.35 -6.77 -3.12
CA GLN A 26 -6.65 -6.89 -4.40
C GLN A 26 -6.29 -8.33 -4.81
N ASN A 27 -6.34 -9.30 -3.88
CA ASN A 27 -5.83 -10.64 -4.11
C ASN A 27 -6.69 -11.69 -3.39
N PHE A 28 -7.23 -12.64 -4.16
CA PHE A 28 -8.07 -13.74 -3.66
C PHE A 28 -7.32 -15.08 -3.55
N ASP A 29 -5.99 -15.06 -3.61
CA ASP A 29 -5.19 -16.27 -3.45
C ASP A 29 -5.30 -16.83 -2.03
N SER A 30 -4.91 -18.08 -1.84
CA SER A 30 -4.95 -18.73 -0.54
C SER A 30 -3.99 -18.06 0.47
N LEU A 31 -4.30 -18.19 1.76
CA LEU A 31 -3.43 -17.71 2.83
C LEU A 31 -2.03 -18.29 2.70
N GLU A 32 -1.94 -19.61 2.43
CA GLU A 32 -0.67 -20.32 2.25
C GLU A 32 0.19 -19.72 1.13
N ASN A 33 -0.40 -19.47 -0.04
CA ASN A 33 0.31 -18.86 -1.18
C ASN A 33 0.83 -17.46 -0.85
N LYS A 34 0.02 -16.65 -0.15
CA LYS A 34 0.42 -15.31 0.29
C LYS A 34 1.58 -15.34 1.29
N VAL A 35 1.53 -16.27 2.25
CA VAL A 35 2.61 -16.48 3.23
C VAL A 35 3.87 -16.98 2.54
N ASN A 36 3.76 -17.93 1.60
CA ASN A 36 4.88 -18.42 0.80
C ASN A 36 5.54 -17.32 -0.02
N LEU A 37 4.76 -16.35 -0.50
CA LEU A 37 5.30 -15.20 -1.23
C LEU A 37 6.08 -14.25 -0.30
N LEU A 38 5.60 -14.00 0.92
CA LEU A 38 6.33 -13.23 1.92
C LEU A 38 7.61 -13.93 2.37
N ASN A 39 7.57 -15.26 2.56
CA ASN A 39 8.75 -16.07 2.86
C ASN A 39 9.80 -15.93 1.75
N TYR A 40 9.39 -16.07 0.49
CA TYR A 40 10.27 -15.88 -0.66
C TYR A 40 10.92 -14.50 -0.68
N ALA A 41 10.14 -13.44 -0.42
CA ALA A 41 10.66 -12.08 -0.33
C ALA A 41 11.71 -11.91 0.78
N PHE A 42 11.44 -12.50 1.96
CA PHE A 42 12.37 -12.49 3.08
C PHE A 42 13.68 -13.25 2.79
N GLU A 43 13.59 -14.43 2.18
CA GLU A 43 14.76 -15.21 1.73
C GLU A 43 15.61 -14.45 0.71
N LYS A 44 15.00 -13.58 -0.09
CA LYS A 44 15.68 -12.66 -1.03
C LYS A 44 16.25 -11.41 -0.35
N GLY A 45 16.10 -11.27 0.96
CA GLY A 45 16.67 -10.19 1.77
C GLY A 45 15.76 -9.00 2.00
N ILE A 46 14.46 -9.07 1.66
CA ILE A 46 13.48 -8.07 2.06
C ILE A 46 13.12 -8.32 3.53
N ASN A 47 13.46 -7.37 4.41
CA ASN A 47 13.16 -7.45 5.83
C ASN A 47 12.22 -6.35 6.33
N PHE A 48 11.72 -5.51 5.43
CA PHE A 48 10.80 -4.42 5.71
C PHE A 48 9.43 -4.70 5.06
N PHE A 49 8.37 -4.72 5.88
CA PHE A 49 7.01 -5.04 5.45
C PHE A 49 6.05 -3.95 5.91
N ASP A 50 5.26 -3.43 4.97
CA ASP A 50 4.28 -2.37 5.21
C ASP A 50 2.86 -2.90 5.08
N THR A 51 2.03 -2.64 6.10
CA THR A 51 0.62 -2.96 6.14
C THR A 51 -0.22 -1.78 6.66
N ALA A 52 -1.51 -1.97 6.87
CA ALA A 52 -2.40 -1.01 7.53
C ALA A 52 -3.61 -1.74 8.12
N GLU A 53 -4.23 -1.14 9.12
CA GLU A 53 -5.47 -1.64 9.71
C GLU A 53 -6.58 -1.82 8.67
N LEU A 54 -6.71 -0.84 7.74
CA LEU A 54 -7.69 -0.86 6.65
C LEU A 54 -7.50 -2.04 5.69
N TYR A 55 -6.29 -2.61 5.58
CA TYR A 55 -6.03 -3.67 4.61
C TYR A 55 -6.61 -5.02 5.01
N ASP A 56 -6.99 -5.16 6.28
CA ASP A 56 -7.58 -6.38 6.86
C ASP A 56 -6.78 -7.65 6.52
N ASN A 57 -5.47 -7.57 6.69
CA ASN A 57 -4.53 -8.63 6.30
C ASN A 57 -3.45 -8.93 7.35
N TYR A 58 -3.67 -8.54 8.60
CA TYR A 58 -2.76 -8.87 9.71
C TYR A 58 -2.58 -10.37 9.89
N ASN A 59 -3.61 -11.18 9.61
CA ASN A 59 -3.55 -12.64 9.65
C ASN A 59 -2.46 -13.21 8.73
N ILE A 60 -2.23 -12.62 7.55
CA ILE A 60 -1.19 -13.05 6.61
C ILE A 60 0.20 -12.79 7.22
N LEU A 61 0.39 -11.60 7.77
CA LEU A 61 1.66 -11.25 8.42
C LEU A 61 1.89 -12.05 9.69
N LYS A 62 0.85 -12.32 10.50
CA LYS A 62 0.93 -13.18 11.68
C LYS A 62 1.49 -14.56 11.33
N GLU A 63 0.93 -15.23 10.32
CA GLU A 63 1.42 -16.54 9.89
C GLU A 63 2.84 -16.46 9.30
N PHE A 64 3.16 -15.37 8.60
CA PHE A 64 4.49 -15.15 8.04
C PHE A 64 5.57 -14.98 9.11
N ILE A 65 5.29 -14.22 10.20
CA ILE A 65 6.30 -13.91 11.23
C ILE A 65 6.43 -14.99 12.30
N LYS A 66 5.48 -15.92 12.38
CA LYS A 66 5.32 -16.92 13.45
C LYS A 66 6.61 -17.69 13.80
N ASP A 67 7.38 -18.08 12.79
CA ASP A 67 8.57 -18.90 12.94
C ASP A 67 9.87 -18.08 12.67
N LYS A 68 9.79 -16.76 12.76
CA LYS A 68 10.92 -15.87 12.48
C LYS A 68 11.40 -15.14 13.73
N ASP A 69 12.69 -14.87 13.73
CA ASP A 69 13.30 -13.95 14.67
C ASP A 69 12.72 -12.55 14.41
N ARG A 70 11.92 -12.04 15.36
CA ARG A 70 11.18 -10.77 15.22
C ARG A 70 12.13 -9.58 15.04
N ASP A 71 13.33 -9.63 15.60
CA ASP A 71 14.32 -8.55 15.52
C ASP A 71 14.96 -8.43 14.12
N LYS A 72 14.82 -9.48 13.29
CA LYS A 72 15.26 -9.45 11.88
C LYS A 72 14.22 -8.86 10.94
N LEU A 73 13.04 -8.48 11.44
CA LEU A 73 11.93 -7.95 10.67
C LEU A 73 11.62 -6.52 11.09
N THR A 74 11.27 -5.69 10.13
CA THR A 74 10.71 -4.36 10.36
C THR A 74 9.26 -4.35 9.88
N LEU A 75 8.33 -4.10 10.79
CA LEU A 75 6.90 -4.03 10.50
C LEU A 75 6.41 -2.58 10.62
N ALA A 76 5.87 -2.05 9.53
CA ALA A 76 5.17 -0.77 9.51
C ALA A 76 3.67 -1.00 9.37
N THR A 77 2.87 -0.30 10.17
CA THR A 77 1.41 -0.30 10.04
C THR A 77 0.84 1.11 10.24
N LYS A 78 -0.46 1.27 9.94
CA LYS A 78 -1.13 2.58 9.90
C LYS A 78 -2.58 2.45 10.32
N SER A 79 -3.13 3.51 10.91
CA SER A 79 -4.56 3.60 11.19
C SER A 79 -5.10 5.03 10.95
N TYR A 80 -6.42 5.15 10.89
CA TYR A 80 -7.13 6.43 10.85
C TYR A 80 -7.57 6.89 12.24
N ALA A 81 -6.82 6.52 13.28
CA ALA A 81 -7.14 6.94 14.64
C ALA A 81 -7.11 8.47 14.75
N TYR A 82 -8.09 9.05 15.42
CA TYR A 82 -8.28 10.49 15.55
C TYR A 82 -8.38 10.96 17.01
N ASP A 83 -8.62 10.06 17.93
CA ASP A 83 -8.69 10.33 19.37
C ASP A 83 -7.94 9.26 20.19
N LYS A 84 -7.85 9.45 21.48
CA LYS A 84 -7.18 8.53 22.40
C LYS A 84 -7.75 7.11 22.33
N LYS A 85 -9.08 6.97 22.28
CA LYS A 85 -9.76 5.66 22.28
C LYS A 85 -9.49 4.87 21.00
N THR A 86 -9.58 5.53 19.85
CA THR A 86 -9.30 4.90 18.56
C THR A 86 -7.81 4.58 18.40
N ALA A 87 -6.91 5.41 18.96
CA ALA A 87 -5.47 5.10 19.00
C ALA A 87 -5.17 3.84 19.82
N GLU A 88 -5.78 3.74 21.04
CA GLU A 88 -5.64 2.54 21.88
C GLU A 88 -6.18 1.29 21.18
N TYR A 89 -7.34 1.39 20.55
CA TYR A 89 -7.94 0.30 19.80
C TYR A 89 -7.02 -0.18 18.66
N SER A 90 -6.55 0.75 17.82
CA SER A 90 -5.74 0.43 16.64
C SER A 90 -4.40 -0.22 17.02
N VAL A 91 -3.71 0.29 18.04
CA VAL A 91 -2.44 -0.30 18.50
C VAL A 91 -2.67 -1.69 19.08
N ASN A 92 -3.64 -1.84 19.98
CA ASN A 92 -3.94 -3.13 20.61
C ASN A 92 -4.41 -4.18 19.58
N LYS A 93 -5.21 -3.77 18.59
CA LYS A 93 -5.62 -4.62 17.47
C LYS A 93 -4.39 -5.08 16.66
N ALA A 94 -3.51 -4.16 16.29
CA ALA A 94 -2.31 -4.50 15.54
C ALA A 94 -1.40 -5.48 16.30
N LEU A 95 -1.13 -5.23 17.58
CA LEU A 95 -0.32 -6.13 18.42
C LEU A 95 -0.93 -7.52 18.53
N LYS A 96 -2.24 -7.59 18.82
CA LYS A 96 -2.98 -8.85 18.99
C LYS A 96 -3.05 -9.64 17.69
N GLU A 97 -3.44 -9.00 16.60
CA GLU A 97 -3.67 -9.69 15.32
C GLU A 97 -2.38 -10.04 14.59
N LEU A 98 -1.31 -9.26 14.77
CA LEU A 98 0.03 -9.60 14.30
C LEU A 98 0.74 -10.60 15.24
N ASN A 99 0.27 -10.76 16.47
CA ASN A 99 0.91 -11.55 17.52
C ASN A 99 2.36 -11.11 17.79
N THR A 100 2.55 -9.82 18.06
CA THR A 100 3.84 -9.19 18.35
C THR A 100 3.72 -8.26 19.55
N GLU A 101 4.81 -8.05 20.28
CA GLU A 101 4.83 -7.18 21.47
C GLU A 101 5.12 -5.71 21.12
N TYR A 102 5.63 -5.45 19.91
CA TYR A 102 5.96 -4.10 19.44
C TYR A 102 5.76 -3.92 17.93
N LEU A 103 5.63 -2.66 17.53
CA LEU A 103 5.54 -2.22 16.14
C LEU A 103 6.76 -1.34 15.84
N ASP A 104 7.49 -1.63 14.75
CA ASP A 104 8.69 -0.85 14.42
C ASP A 104 8.31 0.55 13.93
N VAL A 105 7.28 0.65 13.08
CA VAL A 105 6.75 1.93 12.61
C VAL A 105 5.24 1.93 12.71
N PHE A 106 4.66 2.92 13.37
CA PHE A 106 3.22 3.17 13.40
C PHE A 106 2.91 4.55 12.80
N MET A 107 1.92 4.64 11.92
CA MET A 107 1.62 5.89 11.22
C MET A 107 0.14 6.28 11.30
N LEU A 108 -0.13 7.58 11.32
CA LEU A 108 -1.44 8.09 10.91
C LEU A 108 -1.60 7.97 9.39
N HIS A 109 -2.71 7.36 8.98
CA HIS A 109 -2.97 7.03 7.57
C HIS A 109 -3.52 8.26 6.84
N GLU A 110 -2.97 8.54 5.64
CA GLU A 110 -3.45 9.53 4.67
C GLU A 110 -3.68 10.95 5.23
N GLN A 111 -2.69 11.46 5.98
CA GLN A 111 -2.76 12.83 6.49
C GLN A 111 -2.75 13.86 5.37
N GLU A 112 -3.52 14.94 5.50
CA GLU A 112 -3.69 15.93 4.44
C GLU A 112 -2.78 17.15 4.58
N ASN A 113 -2.61 17.63 5.81
CA ASN A 113 -1.82 18.83 6.15
C ASN A 113 -1.61 18.92 7.67
N GLY A 114 -0.90 19.96 8.12
CA GLY A 114 -0.64 20.19 9.54
C GLY A 114 -1.90 20.39 10.39
N ASN A 115 -2.93 21.06 9.87
CA ASN A 115 -4.19 21.23 10.61
C ASN A 115 -4.94 19.91 10.79
N ASN A 116 -4.93 19.05 9.77
CA ASN A 116 -5.49 17.70 9.88
C ASN A 116 -4.73 16.88 10.93
N PHE A 117 -3.39 16.98 10.98
CA PHE A 117 -2.57 16.34 12.00
C PHE A 117 -2.91 16.87 13.41
N LEU A 118 -3.06 18.18 13.57
CA LEU A 118 -3.48 18.79 14.86
C LEU A 118 -4.89 18.36 15.28
N GLY A 119 -5.80 18.14 14.34
CA GLY A 119 -7.12 17.59 14.61
C GLY A 119 -7.11 16.16 15.19
N HIS A 120 -5.99 15.43 14.98
CA HIS A 120 -5.76 14.08 15.51
C HIS A 120 -4.80 14.04 16.70
N TYR A 121 -4.53 15.19 17.35
CA TYR A 121 -3.45 15.29 18.33
C TYR A 121 -3.68 14.46 19.58
N GLU A 122 -4.92 14.21 20.02
CA GLU A 122 -5.22 13.27 21.11
C GLU A 122 -4.73 11.84 20.80
N ALA A 123 -4.88 11.42 19.55
CA ALA A 123 -4.33 10.14 19.12
C ALA A 123 -2.80 10.16 19.11
N VAL A 124 -2.19 11.26 18.65
CA VAL A 124 -0.72 11.45 18.63
C VAL A 124 -0.15 11.37 20.06
N GLU A 125 -0.73 12.08 21.03
CA GLU A 125 -0.30 12.00 22.42
C GLU A 125 -0.33 10.56 22.95
N ARG A 126 -1.36 9.79 22.54
CA ARG A 126 -1.45 8.39 22.94
C ARG A 126 -0.37 7.53 22.29
N PHE A 127 -0.08 7.75 21.00
CA PHE A 127 1.01 7.07 20.31
C PHE A 127 2.38 7.40 20.91
N MET A 128 2.61 8.66 21.33
CA MET A 128 3.86 9.04 22.03
C MET A 128 4.03 8.29 23.35
N LYS A 129 2.97 8.07 24.12
CA LYS A 129 3.02 7.21 25.31
C LYS A 129 3.38 5.76 24.99
N TYR A 130 2.84 5.21 23.90
CA TYR A 130 3.24 3.88 23.44
C TYR A 130 4.69 3.83 22.97
N LYS A 131 5.19 4.93 22.42
CA LYS A 131 6.60 5.06 22.03
C LYS A 131 7.52 5.10 23.24
N GLU A 132 7.18 5.85 24.27
CA GLU A 132 7.90 5.87 25.57
C GLU A 132 7.96 4.49 26.21
N GLN A 133 6.92 3.67 26.04
CA GLN A 133 6.83 2.29 26.53
C GLN A 133 7.57 1.27 25.63
N GLY A 134 8.10 1.69 24.49
CA GLY A 134 8.76 0.81 23.51
C GLY A 134 7.80 -0.06 22.68
N ILE A 135 6.49 0.14 22.83
CA ILE A 135 5.44 -0.57 22.06
C ILE A 135 5.43 -0.09 20.59
N ILE A 136 5.66 1.19 20.37
CA ILE A 136 5.93 1.78 19.06
C ILE A 136 7.38 2.27 19.07
N LYS A 137 8.20 1.84 18.11
CA LYS A 137 9.60 2.32 18.03
C LYS A 137 9.68 3.68 17.32
N HIS A 138 8.97 3.82 16.20
CA HIS A 138 8.95 5.05 15.41
C HIS A 138 7.53 5.43 15.01
N PHE A 139 7.25 6.73 15.03
CA PHE A 139 5.95 7.26 14.66
C PHE A 139 6.04 8.15 13.41
N GLY A 140 4.98 8.14 12.59
CA GLY A 140 4.96 8.91 11.36
C GLY A 140 3.58 9.09 10.74
N ILE A 141 3.61 9.52 9.47
CA ILE A 141 2.42 9.74 8.66
C ILE A 141 2.57 9.12 7.27
N SER A 142 1.47 8.69 6.67
CA SER A 142 1.38 8.44 5.23
C SER A 142 0.52 9.52 4.56
N THR A 143 0.82 9.85 3.30
CA THR A 143 0.11 10.95 2.62
C THR A 143 0.19 10.87 1.10
N HIS A 144 -0.85 11.40 0.44
CA HIS A 144 -0.88 11.70 -0.99
C HIS A 144 -0.73 13.21 -1.27
N ARG A 145 -0.50 14.04 -0.24
CA ARG A 145 -0.47 15.49 -0.35
C ARG A 145 0.90 16.07 -0.08
N VAL A 146 1.26 17.07 -0.87
CA VAL A 146 2.49 17.86 -0.70
C VAL A 146 2.45 18.65 0.61
N ALA A 147 1.28 19.19 0.96
CA ALA A 147 1.09 19.96 2.19
C ALA A 147 1.45 19.14 3.44
N ALA A 148 1.00 17.88 3.54
CA ALA A 148 1.31 17.05 4.70
C ALA A 148 2.80 16.76 4.84
N VAL A 149 3.51 16.52 3.72
CA VAL A 149 4.96 16.33 3.73
C VAL A 149 5.67 17.62 4.17
N ARG A 150 5.27 18.77 3.61
CA ARG A 150 5.83 20.07 3.97
C ARG A 150 5.61 20.39 5.46
N ASP A 151 4.39 20.19 5.94
CA ASP A 151 4.00 20.58 7.30
C ASP A 151 4.58 19.62 8.36
N SER A 152 4.95 18.38 7.96
CA SER A 152 5.55 17.37 8.87
C SER A 152 6.83 17.85 9.57
N ILE A 153 7.54 18.82 8.98
CA ILE A 153 8.77 19.37 9.56
C ILE A 153 8.50 20.11 10.88
N SER A 154 7.30 20.66 11.04
CA SER A 154 6.91 21.44 12.24
C SER A 154 6.52 20.57 13.43
N PHE A 155 6.47 19.24 13.24
CA PHE A 155 6.06 18.29 14.28
C PHE A 155 7.19 17.34 14.61
N ASN A 156 7.76 17.46 15.81
CA ASN A 156 8.89 16.61 16.25
C ASN A 156 8.46 15.14 16.44
N GLU A 157 7.19 14.90 16.71
CA GLU A 157 6.60 13.56 16.86
C GLU A 157 6.68 12.77 15.55
N ILE A 158 6.60 13.44 14.40
CA ILE A 158 6.69 12.79 13.09
C ILE A 158 8.16 12.55 12.76
N GLU A 159 8.60 11.31 12.82
CA GLU A 159 9.94 10.88 12.41
C GLU A 159 9.92 10.26 11.01
N PHE A 160 8.82 9.60 10.67
CA PHE A 160 8.68 8.80 9.48
C PHE A 160 7.61 9.40 8.55
N VAL A 161 7.96 9.65 7.29
CA VAL A 161 7.05 10.23 6.28
C VAL A 161 6.96 9.28 5.09
N PHE A 162 5.72 8.91 4.74
CA PHE A 162 5.42 7.94 3.69
C PHE A 162 4.61 8.60 2.57
N PRO A 163 5.28 9.38 1.66
CA PRO A 163 4.64 10.11 0.60
C PRO A 163 4.38 9.27 -0.65
N LEU A 164 3.36 9.67 -1.42
CA LEU A 164 3.13 9.18 -2.77
C LEU A 164 4.16 9.80 -3.73
N ILE A 165 4.96 8.96 -4.39
CA ILE A 165 5.98 9.39 -5.35
C ILE A 165 5.94 8.50 -6.59
N ASN A 166 5.73 9.10 -7.77
CA ASN A 166 5.94 8.43 -9.05
C ASN A 166 6.28 9.44 -10.14
N MET A 167 6.92 9.00 -11.21
CA MET A 167 7.46 9.87 -12.27
C MET A 167 6.43 10.74 -13.00
N LYS A 168 5.13 10.49 -12.83
CA LYS A 168 4.05 11.28 -13.45
C LYS A 168 3.16 12.01 -12.44
N GLY A 169 3.44 11.90 -11.14
CA GLY A 169 2.63 12.52 -10.09
C GLY A 169 1.20 12.00 -10.00
N ILE A 170 0.92 10.79 -10.56
CA ILE A 170 -0.43 10.20 -10.52
C ILE A 170 -0.82 9.95 -9.07
N GLY A 171 -1.92 10.57 -8.62
CA GLY A 171 -2.46 10.45 -7.27
C GLY A 171 -1.95 11.50 -6.27
N ILE A 172 -1.08 12.43 -6.65
CA ILE A 172 -0.79 13.63 -5.85
C ILE A 172 -2.00 14.57 -5.94
N GLN A 173 -2.54 14.98 -4.78
CA GLN A 173 -3.84 15.65 -4.73
C GLN A 173 -3.76 17.18 -4.72
N ASP A 174 -2.62 17.77 -4.31
CA ASP A 174 -2.47 19.20 -4.05
C ASP A 174 -1.20 19.82 -4.64
N GLY A 175 -0.64 19.21 -5.67
CA GLY A 175 0.57 19.69 -6.32
C GLY A 175 1.07 18.79 -7.41
N THR A 176 2.29 19.07 -7.87
CA THR A 176 3.01 18.28 -8.88
C THR A 176 4.02 17.36 -8.24
N ILE A 177 4.58 16.41 -9.01
CA ILE A 177 5.70 15.61 -8.56
C ILE A 177 6.92 16.44 -8.17
N ASN A 178 7.17 17.55 -8.85
CA ASN A 178 8.27 18.46 -8.50
C ASN A 178 8.04 19.15 -7.16
N ASP A 179 6.80 19.50 -6.83
CA ASP A 179 6.46 20.07 -5.52
C ASP A 179 6.63 19.03 -4.41
N MET A 180 6.22 17.77 -4.66
CA MET A 180 6.43 16.66 -3.74
C MET A 180 7.92 16.42 -3.48
N ILE A 181 8.76 16.38 -4.52
CA ILE A 181 10.23 16.21 -4.37
C ILE A 181 10.83 17.35 -3.56
N LYS A 182 10.40 18.60 -3.78
CA LYS A 182 10.87 19.75 -2.97
C LYS A 182 10.48 19.60 -1.49
N ALA A 183 9.26 19.15 -1.21
CA ALA A 183 8.79 18.93 0.16
C ALA A 183 9.56 17.78 0.83
N VAL A 184 9.77 16.68 0.12
CA VAL A 184 10.55 15.52 0.57
C VAL A 184 11.98 15.92 0.90
N ARG A 185 12.64 16.73 0.06
CA ARG A 185 14.00 17.24 0.31
C ARG A 185 14.05 17.99 1.63
N LYS A 186 13.13 18.93 1.85
CA LYS A 186 13.05 19.68 3.12
C LYS A 186 12.78 18.77 4.31
N ALA A 187 11.89 17.78 4.18
CA ALA A 187 11.63 16.81 5.24
C ALA A 187 12.91 16.00 5.58
N LYS A 188 13.67 15.59 4.57
CA LYS A 188 14.95 14.90 4.76
C LYS A 188 16.00 15.75 5.44
N GLU A 189 16.12 17.03 5.08
CA GLU A 189 16.98 18.03 5.74
C GLU A 189 16.62 18.21 7.23
N ASN A 190 15.36 17.87 7.60
CA ASN A 190 14.87 17.90 8.99
C ASN A 190 14.84 16.47 9.62
N ASN A 191 15.74 15.59 9.20
CA ASN A 191 15.97 14.26 9.75
C ASN A 191 14.75 13.31 9.69
N LYS A 192 13.82 13.52 8.78
CA LYS A 192 12.72 12.57 8.57
C LYS A 192 13.21 11.38 7.75
N PHE A 193 12.77 10.17 8.12
CA PHE A 193 12.93 8.99 7.26
C PHE A 193 11.86 9.02 6.18
N ILE A 194 12.26 8.85 4.92
CA ILE A 194 11.36 8.97 3.76
C ILE A 194 11.21 7.61 3.11
N MET A 195 9.99 7.03 3.17
CA MET A 195 9.64 5.83 2.42
C MET A 195 8.66 6.19 1.30
N ALA A 196 9.03 5.99 0.04
CA ALA A 196 8.15 6.29 -1.09
C ALA A 196 7.12 5.20 -1.33
N MET A 197 5.85 5.57 -1.61
CA MET A 197 4.82 4.63 -2.04
C MET A 197 4.35 4.89 -3.47
N LYS A 198 3.69 3.87 -4.04
CA LYS A 198 2.97 3.98 -5.32
C LYS A 198 3.84 4.41 -6.50
N ILE A 199 5.11 4.00 -6.50
CA ILE A 199 6.08 4.34 -7.56
C ILE A 199 5.62 3.91 -8.95
N TYR A 200 4.79 2.86 -9.04
CA TYR A 200 4.15 2.41 -10.27
C TYR A 200 2.79 3.09 -10.54
N GLY A 201 2.45 4.16 -9.82
CA GLY A 201 1.21 4.91 -10.03
C GLY A 201 -0.06 4.06 -9.90
N GLY A 202 -0.12 3.12 -8.94
CA GLY A 202 -1.24 2.18 -8.81
C GLY A 202 -1.37 1.21 -9.99
N GLY A 203 -0.26 0.80 -10.60
CA GLY A 203 -0.19 -0.10 -11.75
C GLY A 203 -0.19 0.60 -13.11
N HIS A 204 -0.51 1.89 -13.16
CA HIS A 204 -0.59 2.65 -14.43
C HIS A 204 0.76 2.83 -15.15
N LEU A 205 1.88 2.71 -14.44
CA LEU A 205 3.24 2.87 -14.97
C LEU A 205 3.95 1.54 -15.21
N ILE A 206 3.28 0.41 -15.05
CA ILE A 206 3.89 -0.91 -15.11
C ILE A 206 4.51 -1.23 -16.47
N ASN A 207 3.97 -0.69 -17.57
CA ASN A 207 4.58 -0.82 -18.90
C ASN A 207 5.93 -0.11 -19.03
N GLN A 208 6.26 0.76 -18.06
CA GLN A 208 7.51 1.48 -17.92
C GLN A 208 8.15 1.19 -16.54
N ALA A 209 7.94 -0.03 -16.01
CA ALA A 209 8.30 -0.39 -14.64
C ALA A 209 9.75 -0.03 -14.28
N ARG A 210 10.72 -0.38 -15.13
CA ARG A 210 12.13 -0.03 -14.92
C ARG A 210 12.32 1.48 -14.78
N LYS A 211 11.75 2.29 -15.69
CA LYS A 211 11.87 3.75 -15.65
C LYS A 211 11.21 4.35 -14.41
N ALA A 212 10.05 3.81 -14.01
CA ALA A 212 9.33 4.26 -12.83
C ALA A 212 10.10 3.92 -11.53
N PHE A 213 10.73 2.75 -11.48
CA PHE A 213 11.57 2.32 -10.37
C PHE A 213 12.84 3.18 -10.26
N ASP A 214 13.57 3.32 -11.38
CA ASP A 214 14.79 4.12 -11.45
C ASP A 214 14.52 5.59 -11.08
N PHE A 215 13.37 6.15 -11.50
CA PHE A 215 12.97 7.51 -11.11
C PHE A 215 12.90 7.66 -9.59
N ALA A 216 12.25 6.73 -8.89
CA ALA A 216 12.15 6.79 -7.43
C ALA A 216 13.52 6.56 -6.75
N CYS A 217 14.31 5.60 -7.23
CA CYS A 217 15.64 5.32 -6.69
C CYS A 217 16.66 6.46 -6.90
N ASN A 218 16.48 7.29 -7.91
CA ASN A 218 17.38 8.42 -8.20
C ASN A 218 17.03 9.70 -7.41
N ILE A 219 16.01 9.66 -6.57
CA ILE A 219 15.71 10.73 -5.60
C ILE A 219 16.52 10.41 -4.33
N ASN A 220 17.62 11.11 -4.13
CA ASN A 220 18.60 10.82 -3.05
C ASN A 220 18.00 10.89 -1.65
N GLU A 221 16.91 11.62 -1.49
CA GLU A 221 16.21 11.83 -0.23
C GLU A 221 15.32 10.66 0.18
N ILE A 222 15.12 9.66 -0.70
CA ILE A 222 14.31 8.47 -0.41
C ILE A 222 15.18 7.40 0.25
N ASP A 223 14.78 6.98 1.45
CA ASP A 223 15.47 5.95 2.22
C ASP A 223 14.98 4.54 1.86
N SER A 224 13.69 4.39 1.56
CA SER A 224 13.09 3.10 1.22
C SER A 224 11.92 3.29 0.25
N ILE A 225 11.59 2.23 -0.49
CA ILE A 225 10.52 2.21 -1.50
C ILE A 225 9.58 1.05 -1.20
N ALA A 226 8.32 1.34 -0.92
CA ALA A 226 7.29 0.32 -0.71
C ALA A 226 6.64 -0.06 -2.05
N VAL A 227 6.71 -1.36 -2.37
CA VAL A 227 6.13 -1.93 -3.58
C VAL A 227 5.23 -3.11 -3.23
N GLY A 228 3.99 -3.09 -3.73
CA GLY A 228 3.13 -4.26 -3.73
C GLY A 228 3.58 -5.26 -4.80
N MET A 229 3.75 -6.51 -4.42
CA MET A 229 4.17 -7.60 -5.31
C MET A 229 3.24 -8.79 -5.11
N SER A 230 2.78 -9.40 -6.19
CA SER A 230 1.80 -10.49 -6.17
C SER A 230 2.36 -11.81 -6.69
N THR A 231 3.59 -11.81 -7.22
CA THR A 231 4.27 -13.01 -7.72
C THR A 231 5.77 -12.98 -7.43
N LYS A 232 6.40 -14.15 -7.44
CA LYS A 232 7.87 -14.28 -7.28
C LYS A 232 8.63 -13.53 -8.36
N GLU A 233 8.11 -13.52 -9.59
CA GLU A 233 8.70 -12.81 -10.71
C GLU A 233 8.71 -11.30 -10.50
N GLU A 234 7.69 -10.74 -9.85
CA GLU A 234 7.67 -9.32 -9.50
C GLU A 234 8.68 -9.00 -8.38
N ILE A 235 8.85 -9.88 -7.41
CA ILE A 235 9.88 -9.75 -6.37
C ILE A 235 11.27 -9.74 -7.03
N ASP A 236 11.57 -10.75 -7.86
CA ASP A 236 12.86 -10.84 -8.56
C ASP A 236 13.10 -9.63 -9.47
N ALA A 237 12.06 -9.13 -10.15
CA ALA A 237 12.18 -7.95 -11.01
C ALA A 237 12.53 -6.68 -10.23
N ASN A 238 11.83 -6.43 -9.10
CA ASN A 238 12.10 -5.24 -8.28
C ASN A 238 13.48 -5.30 -7.62
N ILE A 239 13.93 -6.47 -7.20
CA ILE A 239 15.29 -6.67 -6.69
C ILE A 239 16.32 -6.42 -7.79
N SER A 240 16.11 -6.97 -9.01
CA SER A 240 16.99 -6.73 -10.15
C SER A 240 17.08 -5.24 -10.49
N TYR A 241 15.97 -4.50 -10.44
CA TYR A 241 15.98 -3.06 -10.67
C TYR A 241 16.77 -2.32 -9.59
N LEU A 242 16.59 -2.68 -8.32
CA LEU A 242 17.33 -2.08 -7.20
C LEU A 242 18.84 -2.30 -7.30
N GLU A 243 19.26 -3.45 -7.81
CA GLU A 243 20.65 -3.82 -7.97
C GLU A 243 21.27 -3.35 -9.29
N ASN A 244 20.50 -2.62 -10.13
CA ASN A 244 20.87 -2.20 -11.46
C ASN A 244 21.20 -3.37 -12.42
N ASN A 245 20.65 -4.56 -12.18
CA ASN A 245 20.80 -5.70 -13.04
C ASN A 245 19.81 -5.66 -14.22
N GLU A 246 20.18 -6.29 -15.32
CA GLU A 246 19.22 -6.56 -16.39
C GLU A 246 18.25 -7.66 -15.95
N LEU A 247 16.97 -7.43 -16.24
CA LEU A 247 15.94 -8.40 -15.93
C LEU A 247 16.03 -9.60 -16.87
N ASN A 248 16.08 -10.81 -16.30
CA ASN A 248 16.05 -12.05 -17.06
C ASN A 248 14.85 -12.08 -18.02
N ILE A 249 15.06 -12.46 -19.26
CA ILE A 249 14.04 -12.46 -20.31
C ILE A 249 12.83 -13.33 -19.97
N ASN A 250 13.04 -14.44 -19.28
CA ASN A 250 11.95 -15.33 -18.85
C ASN A 250 11.07 -14.66 -17.80
N ILE A 251 11.66 -13.96 -16.84
CA ILE A 251 10.94 -13.17 -15.83
C ILE A 251 10.14 -12.06 -16.52
N LYS A 252 10.78 -11.31 -17.43
CA LYS A 252 10.13 -10.25 -18.20
C LYS A 252 8.92 -10.76 -18.98
N ASN A 253 9.05 -11.92 -19.65
CA ASN A 253 7.96 -12.54 -20.40
C ASN A 253 6.83 -13.01 -19.49
N LYS A 254 7.12 -13.62 -18.34
CA LYS A 254 6.11 -14.03 -17.36
C LYS A 254 5.31 -12.83 -16.83
N ILE A 255 5.98 -11.75 -16.43
CA ILE A 255 5.33 -10.52 -15.96
C ILE A 255 4.48 -9.89 -17.08
N ARG A 256 4.97 -9.87 -18.32
CA ARG A 256 4.24 -9.31 -19.47
C ARG A 256 2.96 -10.08 -19.78
N ASN A 257 2.96 -11.38 -19.60
CA ASN A 257 1.84 -12.27 -19.91
C ASN A 257 0.81 -12.37 -18.76
N GLN A 258 1.06 -11.73 -17.61
CA GLN A 258 0.11 -11.70 -16.53
C GLN A 258 -1.13 -10.88 -16.91
N LYS A 259 -2.32 -11.43 -16.65
CA LYS A 259 -3.58 -10.71 -16.86
C LYS A 259 -3.72 -9.59 -15.83
N ARG A 260 -4.22 -8.45 -16.27
CA ARG A 260 -4.45 -7.25 -15.45
C ARG A 260 -5.89 -6.80 -15.57
N THR A 261 -6.38 -6.19 -14.50
CA THR A 261 -7.75 -5.66 -14.44
C THR A 261 -7.71 -4.23 -13.94
N LEU A 262 -8.52 -3.36 -14.56
CA LEU A 262 -8.79 -2.02 -14.01
C LEU A 262 -9.81 -2.17 -12.90
N VAL A 263 -9.51 -1.64 -11.72
CA VAL A 263 -10.38 -1.66 -10.54
C VAL A 263 -10.70 -0.23 -10.13
N ILE A 264 -11.96 -0.02 -9.78
CA ILE A 264 -12.44 1.24 -9.19
C ILE A 264 -12.68 0.99 -7.70
N GLU A 265 -12.08 1.80 -6.85
CA GLU A 265 -12.23 1.69 -5.40
C GLU A 265 -13.67 2.00 -4.95
N GLU A 266 -14.11 1.39 -3.84
CA GLU A 266 -15.49 1.53 -3.33
C GLU A 266 -15.87 2.95 -2.93
N TRP A 267 -14.89 3.75 -2.55
CA TRP A 267 -15.06 5.17 -2.18
C TRP A 267 -15.22 6.10 -3.38
N CYS A 268 -15.27 5.57 -4.61
CA CYS A 268 -15.52 6.37 -5.80
C CYS A 268 -16.82 7.17 -5.63
N ILE A 269 -16.74 8.49 -5.81
CA ILE A 269 -17.87 9.43 -5.67
C ILE A 269 -18.63 9.64 -6.99
N GLY A 270 -18.32 8.90 -8.04
CA GLY A 270 -19.04 8.97 -9.33
C GLY A 270 -18.92 10.31 -10.04
N CYS A 271 -17.90 11.11 -9.85
CA CYS A 271 -17.77 12.46 -10.46
C CYS A 271 -17.71 12.46 -12.00
N GLY A 272 -17.50 11.31 -12.64
CA GLY A 272 -17.57 11.13 -14.10
C GLY A 272 -16.40 11.65 -14.92
N LYS A 273 -15.38 12.29 -14.33
CA LYS A 273 -14.22 12.82 -15.07
C LYS A 273 -13.49 11.73 -15.86
N CYS A 274 -13.26 10.56 -15.25
CA CYS A 274 -12.61 9.42 -15.88
C CYS A 274 -13.43 8.83 -17.03
N ALA A 275 -14.76 8.77 -16.90
CA ALA A 275 -15.65 8.31 -17.96
C ALA A 275 -15.62 9.24 -19.17
N LYS A 276 -15.67 10.55 -18.96
CA LYS A 276 -15.53 11.55 -20.03
C LYS A 276 -14.21 11.46 -20.77
N LYS A 277 -13.13 11.07 -20.07
CA LYS A 277 -11.79 10.93 -20.66
C LYS A 277 -11.61 9.63 -21.43
N CYS A 278 -12.42 8.63 -21.18
CA CYS A 278 -12.26 7.30 -21.75
C CYS A 278 -12.68 7.27 -23.22
N LYS A 279 -11.71 7.28 -24.13
CA LYS A 279 -11.98 7.18 -25.58
C LYS A 279 -12.49 5.81 -26.05
N GLN A 280 -12.39 4.79 -25.20
CA GLN A 280 -12.91 3.44 -25.47
C GLN A 280 -14.35 3.26 -24.97
N ASN A 281 -14.94 4.29 -24.33
CA ASN A 281 -16.25 4.19 -23.67
C ASN A 281 -16.34 2.99 -22.71
N ALA A 282 -15.22 2.63 -22.10
CA ALA A 282 -15.12 1.52 -21.16
C ALA A 282 -15.51 1.89 -19.72
N LEU A 283 -15.74 3.18 -19.43
CA LEU A 283 -16.13 3.67 -18.11
C LEU A 283 -17.48 4.37 -18.17
N SER A 284 -18.34 4.06 -17.23
CA SER A 284 -19.66 4.68 -17.07
C SER A 284 -19.96 4.94 -15.59
N ILE A 285 -20.94 5.81 -15.32
CA ILE A 285 -21.42 6.04 -13.96
C ILE A 285 -22.74 5.30 -13.79
N VAL A 286 -22.78 4.38 -12.84
CA VAL A 286 -23.95 3.60 -12.47
C VAL A 286 -24.14 3.73 -10.96
N ASP A 287 -25.33 4.07 -10.51
CA ASP A 287 -25.67 4.26 -9.09
C ASP A 287 -24.69 5.15 -8.32
N GLY A 288 -24.26 6.25 -8.96
CA GLY A 288 -23.36 7.22 -8.35
C GLY A 288 -21.88 6.76 -8.23
N LYS A 289 -21.50 5.67 -8.90
CA LYS A 289 -20.13 5.14 -8.92
C LYS A 289 -19.65 4.88 -10.34
N CYS A 290 -18.33 4.99 -10.54
CA CYS A 290 -17.73 4.61 -11.80
C CYS A 290 -17.64 3.08 -11.89
N VAL A 291 -18.06 2.52 -13.01
CA VAL A 291 -17.93 1.09 -13.35
C VAL A 291 -17.11 0.94 -14.62
N VAL A 292 -16.41 -0.20 -14.75
CA VAL A 292 -15.56 -0.50 -15.90
C VAL A 292 -16.11 -1.68 -16.68
N ASP A 293 -16.21 -1.50 -18.01
CA ASP A 293 -16.42 -2.57 -18.99
C ASP A 293 -15.04 -3.09 -19.43
N MET A 294 -14.64 -4.25 -18.91
CA MET A 294 -13.33 -4.82 -19.21
C MET A 294 -13.20 -5.37 -20.64
N GLU A 295 -14.30 -5.58 -21.34
CA GLU A 295 -14.27 -5.99 -22.77
C GLU A 295 -13.82 -4.82 -23.66
N LYS A 296 -14.15 -3.59 -23.25
CA LYS A 296 -13.75 -2.36 -23.94
C LYS A 296 -12.45 -1.75 -23.40
N CYS A 297 -12.06 -2.07 -22.17
CA CYS A 297 -10.91 -1.45 -21.53
C CYS A 297 -9.58 -2.01 -22.05
N VAL A 298 -8.80 -1.16 -22.71
CA VAL A 298 -7.47 -1.49 -23.23
C VAL A 298 -6.33 -1.13 -22.27
N LEU A 299 -6.64 -0.84 -21.01
CA LEU A 299 -5.68 -0.48 -19.95
C LEU A 299 -4.70 0.65 -20.34
N CYS A 300 -5.15 1.63 -21.13
CA CYS A 300 -4.34 2.76 -21.59
C CYS A 300 -3.97 3.79 -20.50
N SER A 301 -4.61 3.70 -19.34
CA SER A 301 -4.34 4.53 -18.14
C SER A 301 -4.68 6.03 -18.23
N TYR A 302 -5.31 6.52 -19.30
CA TYR A 302 -5.66 7.95 -19.40
C TYR A 302 -6.66 8.40 -18.33
N CYS A 303 -7.52 7.49 -17.86
CA CYS A 303 -8.50 7.78 -16.80
C CYS A 303 -7.84 8.04 -15.42
N ALA A 304 -6.64 7.49 -15.19
CA ALA A 304 -5.95 7.64 -13.91
C ALA A 304 -5.59 9.09 -13.59
N GLY A 305 -5.16 9.87 -14.60
CA GLY A 305 -4.81 11.27 -14.43
C GLY A 305 -6.00 12.19 -14.14
N GLU A 306 -7.22 11.72 -14.42
CA GLU A 306 -8.45 12.48 -14.16
C GLU A 306 -9.07 12.18 -12.78
N CYS A 307 -8.58 11.13 -12.11
CA CYS A 307 -9.06 10.74 -10.79
C CYS A 307 -8.20 11.38 -9.71
N THR A 308 -8.63 12.55 -9.21
CA THR A 308 -7.92 13.30 -8.17
C THR A 308 -7.73 12.51 -6.88
N ASP A 309 -8.69 11.64 -6.55
CA ASP A 309 -8.68 10.85 -5.31
C ASP A 309 -8.00 9.49 -5.48
N PHE A 310 -7.43 9.23 -6.67
CA PHE A 310 -6.66 8.05 -6.97
C PHE A 310 -7.43 6.71 -6.80
N PHE A 311 -8.75 6.69 -7.06
CA PHE A 311 -9.59 5.50 -6.90
C PHE A 311 -9.47 4.47 -8.04
N ILE A 312 -8.76 4.79 -9.12
CA ILE A 312 -8.57 3.90 -10.27
C ILE A 312 -7.22 3.21 -10.15
N LYS A 313 -7.23 1.87 -10.15
CA LYS A 313 -6.03 1.03 -10.03
C LYS A 313 -5.96 0.03 -11.17
N ILE A 314 -4.75 -0.39 -11.53
CA ILE A 314 -4.53 -1.60 -12.33
C ILE A 314 -3.90 -2.64 -11.41
N VAL A 315 -4.61 -3.73 -11.20
CA VAL A 315 -4.18 -4.83 -10.31
C VAL A 315 -3.95 -6.10 -11.12
N TRP A 316 -3.20 -7.01 -10.54
CA TRP A 316 -2.94 -8.33 -11.09
C TRP A 316 -4.06 -9.31 -10.71
N GLY A 317 -4.32 -10.26 -11.61
CA GLY A 317 -5.26 -11.34 -11.38
C GLY A 317 -6.52 -11.23 -12.24
N ILE A 318 -7.23 -12.34 -12.32
CA ILE A 318 -8.53 -12.43 -13.00
C ILE A 318 -9.57 -12.10 -11.93
N TYR A 319 -10.24 -10.97 -12.03
CA TYR A 319 -11.55 -10.81 -11.48
C TYR A 319 -12.47 -11.70 -12.33
N GLY A 320 -12.63 -12.96 -11.92
CA GLY A 320 -13.31 -13.97 -12.71
C GLY A 320 -14.80 -13.91 -12.55
N LYS A 321 -15.51 -14.35 -13.60
CA LYS A 321 -16.91 -14.79 -13.48
C LYS A 321 -16.92 -16.06 -12.62
N ILE A 322 -17.52 -16.01 -11.44
CA ILE A 322 -17.91 -17.21 -10.71
C ILE A 322 -19.40 -17.42 -11.04
N ASN A 323 -19.73 -18.54 -11.64
CA ASN A 323 -21.12 -18.92 -12.04
C ASN A 323 -21.86 -17.88 -12.92
N GLY A 324 -21.17 -17.28 -13.91
CA GLY A 324 -21.79 -16.37 -14.87
C GLY A 324 -21.98 -14.92 -14.42
N SER A 325 -21.70 -14.61 -13.16
CA SER A 325 -21.72 -13.26 -12.59
C SER A 325 -20.31 -12.72 -12.39
N TRP A 326 -20.09 -11.43 -12.68
CA TRP A 326 -18.82 -10.77 -12.38
C TRP A 326 -18.63 -10.68 -10.87
N CYS A 327 -17.71 -11.45 -10.31
CA CYS A 327 -17.26 -11.29 -8.95
C CYS A 327 -16.21 -10.17 -8.91
N GLY A 328 -16.67 -8.95 -8.99
CA GLY A 328 -15.93 -7.75 -8.65
C GLY A 328 -16.44 -7.24 -7.31
N ARG A 329 -15.74 -6.32 -6.65
CA ARG A 329 -16.07 -5.74 -5.33
C ARG A 329 -17.55 -5.33 -5.11
N GLN A 330 -18.32 -5.08 -6.16
CA GLN A 330 -19.73 -4.67 -6.06
C GLN A 330 -20.64 -5.77 -5.49
N ASN A 331 -20.19 -7.04 -5.43
CA ASN A 331 -21.00 -8.17 -4.98
C ASN A 331 -20.37 -8.98 -3.83
N TYR A 332 -19.41 -8.40 -3.09
CA TYR A 332 -18.70 -9.10 -1.99
C TYR A 332 -19.68 -9.68 -0.95
N TRP A 333 -20.74 -8.94 -0.60
CA TRP A 333 -21.78 -9.41 0.34
C TRP A 333 -22.65 -10.54 -0.22
N SER A 334 -22.85 -10.63 -1.53
CA SER A 334 -23.62 -11.71 -2.14
C SER A 334 -22.80 -12.97 -2.41
N CYS A 335 -21.50 -12.84 -2.74
CA CYS A 335 -20.62 -13.99 -2.93
C CYS A 335 -20.25 -14.68 -1.62
N CYS A 336 -20.00 -13.94 -0.53
CA CYS A 336 -19.70 -14.54 0.77
C CYS A 336 -20.89 -15.32 1.38
N LYS A 337 -22.14 -14.95 1.08
CA LYS A 337 -23.30 -15.72 1.52
C LYS A 337 -23.37 -17.15 0.93
N TRP A 338 -22.74 -17.39 -0.21
CA TRP A 338 -22.71 -18.72 -0.84
C TRP A 338 -21.59 -19.62 -0.32
N PHE A 339 -20.46 -19.06 0.12
CA PHE A 339 -19.36 -19.86 0.67
C PHE A 339 -19.55 -20.29 2.12
N VAL A 340 -20.42 -19.62 2.89
CA VAL A 340 -20.69 -19.96 4.30
C VAL A 340 -21.73 -21.07 4.44
N ASN A 341 -22.52 -21.36 3.40
CA ASN A 341 -23.62 -22.35 3.50
C ASN A 341 -23.25 -23.79 3.18
N ASP A 342 -22.04 -24.10 2.68
CA ASP A 342 -21.69 -25.50 2.36
C ASP A 342 -20.90 -26.24 3.44
N HIS A 343 -20.60 -25.61 4.61
CA HIS A 343 -19.89 -26.28 5.72
C HIS A 343 -20.42 -26.00 7.12
N CYS A 344 -21.72 -25.64 7.26
CA CYS A 344 -22.36 -25.62 8.58
C CYS A 344 -23.58 -26.56 8.60
N THR A 345 -23.30 -27.86 8.66
CA THR A 345 -24.26 -28.83 9.21
C THR A 345 -23.83 -29.09 10.65
N GLY A 346 -24.64 -28.71 11.60
CA GLY A 346 -24.55 -29.27 12.95
C GLY A 346 -24.77 -28.29 14.08
N SER A 347 -25.99 -28.32 14.59
CA SER A 347 -26.43 -28.19 15.97
C SER A 347 -26.43 -26.86 16.71
N ASP A 348 -27.64 -26.48 17.08
CA ASP A 348 -28.08 -25.91 18.35
C ASP A 348 -27.72 -24.47 18.72
N TYR A 349 -28.73 -23.60 18.50
CA TYR A 349 -29.03 -22.56 19.51
C TYR A 349 -30.55 -22.46 19.70
N ASN A 350 -30.99 -22.99 20.85
CA ASN A 350 -32.14 -22.49 21.59
C ASN A 350 -31.76 -21.24 22.37
#